data_8757e24304a1a97e4e69585efd7bdc93
#
_entry.id   8757e24304a1a97e4e69585efd7bdc93
#
_cell.length_a   1.000
_cell.length_b   1.000
_cell.length_c   1.000
_cell.angle_alpha   90.00
_cell.angle_beta   90.00
_cell.angle_gamma   90.00
#
_symmetry.space_group_name_H-M   'P 1'
#
loop_
_entity.id
_entity.type
_entity.pdbx_description
1 polymer ?
#
loop_
_entity_poly.entity_id
_entity_poly.type
_entity_poly.pdbx_seq_one_letter_code
_entity_poly.pdbx_strand_id
1 'polypeptide(L)'
;ELRADLESGHRVVSTVFVECSSMYRKDASQALQPLGETEFVNGIAAMSASGHYGEARVCSGIVGYADLTLGHEVGVVLDHHLRLSERFKGIRHAVGWDRSPAIRNSHTNPSERLLSDERFLKGFSELNKRGLSFDAWLYHPQLKELIALADRFEDTTIILDHFGGPLGIGPYADQRSAIF
;
A
#
# COMPACT_ATOMS: atom_id res chain seq x y z
N GLU A 1 -9.94 -14.08 -16.86
CA GLU A 1 -10.32 -12.68 -16.56
C GLU A 1 -9.09 -11.78 -16.66
N LEU A 2 -8.12 -11.78 -15.74
CA LEU A 2 -6.92 -10.92 -15.78
C LEU A 2 -6.17 -10.97 -17.14
N ARG A 3 -6.06 -12.15 -17.76
CA ARG A 3 -5.42 -12.27 -19.07
C ARG A 3 -6.15 -11.48 -20.17
N ALA A 4 -7.48 -11.50 -20.16
CA ALA A 4 -8.28 -10.72 -21.10
C ALA A 4 -8.08 -9.21 -20.89
N ASP A 5 -7.93 -8.77 -19.61
CA ASP A 5 -7.66 -7.38 -19.29
C ASP A 5 -6.27 -6.95 -19.79
N LEU A 6 -5.25 -7.82 -19.62
CA LEU A 6 -3.88 -7.56 -20.10
C LEU A 6 -3.79 -7.48 -21.62
N GLU A 7 -4.67 -8.18 -22.33
CA GLU A 7 -4.75 -8.23 -23.80
C GLU A 7 -5.74 -7.19 -24.39
N SER A 8 -6.32 -6.30 -23.59
CA SER A 8 -7.42 -5.38 -23.96
C SER A 8 -7.02 -4.12 -24.75
N GLY A 9 -5.87 -4.13 -25.43
CA GLY A 9 -5.43 -3.05 -26.32
C GLY A 9 -4.22 -2.25 -25.83
N HIS A 10 -3.69 -2.57 -24.65
CA HIS A 10 -2.43 -2.04 -24.14
C HIS A 10 -1.33 -3.11 -24.18
N ARG A 11 -0.09 -2.68 -24.44
CA ARG A 11 1.07 -3.57 -24.34
C ARG A 11 1.53 -3.64 -22.89
N VAL A 12 0.82 -4.40 -22.07
CA VAL A 12 1.20 -4.63 -20.67
C VAL A 12 2.33 -5.66 -20.62
N VAL A 13 3.49 -5.26 -20.14
CA VAL A 13 4.68 -6.14 -20.01
C VAL A 13 4.85 -6.71 -18.62
N SER A 14 4.40 -5.98 -17.58
CA SER A 14 4.43 -6.43 -16.19
C SER A 14 3.39 -5.68 -15.34
N THR A 15 3.05 -6.27 -14.19
CA THR A 15 2.18 -5.63 -13.20
C THR A 15 2.83 -5.63 -11.82
N VAL A 16 2.41 -4.69 -10.98
CA VAL A 16 2.70 -4.66 -9.54
C VAL A 16 1.42 -5.03 -8.81
N PHE A 17 1.51 -5.93 -7.86
CA PHE A 17 0.43 -6.23 -6.93
C PHE A 17 0.47 -5.23 -5.77
N VAL A 18 -0.68 -4.72 -5.39
CA VAL A 18 -0.85 -3.89 -4.19
C VAL A 18 -1.87 -4.56 -3.27
N GLU A 19 -1.55 -4.63 -1.98
CA GLU A 19 -2.33 -5.30 -0.95
C GLU A 19 -3.84 -5.09 -1.07
N CYS A 20 -4.61 -6.13 -0.75
CA CYS A 20 -6.07 -6.09 -0.75
C CYS A 20 -6.70 -6.97 0.35
N SER A 21 -5.92 -7.29 1.39
CA SER A 21 -6.34 -8.10 2.54
C SER A 21 -6.80 -9.52 2.18
N SER A 22 -6.18 -10.10 1.14
CA SER A 22 -6.49 -11.47 0.71
C SER A 22 -5.54 -12.50 1.32
N MET A 23 -5.99 -13.73 1.46
CA MET A 23 -5.16 -14.88 1.86
C MET A 23 -4.32 -14.69 3.13
N TYR A 24 -4.80 -13.90 4.07
CA TYR A 24 -4.14 -13.71 5.37
C TYR A 24 -4.05 -15.02 6.15
N ARG A 25 -2.92 -15.24 6.83
CA ARG A 25 -2.71 -16.44 7.68
C ARG A 25 -3.65 -16.42 8.88
N LYS A 26 -4.50 -17.43 9.01
CA LYS A 26 -5.49 -17.50 10.12
C LYS A 26 -4.86 -17.76 11.49
N ASP A 27 -3.81 -18.57 11.52
CA ASP A 27 -3.20 -19.06 12.77
C ASP A 27 -1.96 -18.26 13.18
N ALA A 28 -1.71 -17.10 12.54
CA ALA A 28 -0.61 -16.21 12.89
C ALA A 28 -1.08 -15.08 13.82
N SER A 29 -0.13 -14.48 14.56
CA SER A 29 -0.41 -13.22 15.26
C SER A 29 -0.86 -12.15 14.27
N GLN A 30 -1.70 -11.22 14.72
CA GLN A 30 -2.28 -10.18 13.86
C GLN A 30 -1.23 -9.48 12.97
N ALA A 31 -0.07 -9.16 13.54
CA ALA A 31 1.02 -8.51 12.81
C ALA A 31 1.60 -9.37 11.65
N LEU A 32 1.52 -10.69 11.77
CA LEU A 32 2.09 -11.65 10.79
C LEU A 32 1.04 -12.24 9.83
N GLN A 33 -0.25 -11.99 10.05
CA GLN A 33 -1.30 -12.46 9.15
C GLN A 33 -1.11 -12.01 7.69
N PRO A 34 -0.70 -10.74 7.41
CA PRO A 34 -0.52 -10.25 6.04
C PRO A 34 0.55 -10.98 5.22
N LEU A 35 1.46 -11.72 5.89
CA LEU A 35 2.47 -12.53 5.20
C LEU A 35 1.86 -13.56 4.24
N GLY A 36 0.66 -14.08 4.57
CA GLY A 36 -0.04 -15.03 3.71
C GLY A 36 -0.39 -14.46 2.34
N GLU A 37 -0.72 -13.17 2.27
CA GLU A 37 -0.97 -12.50 0.99
C GLU A 37 0.31 -12.41 0.15
N THR A 38 1.44 -12.08 0.74
CA THR A 38 2.74 -12.06 0.04
C THR A 38 3.13 -13.46 -0.47
N GLU A 39 2.92 -14.52 0.31
CA GLU A 39 3.16 -15.90 -0.12
C GLU A 39 2.29 -16.28 -1.31
N PHE A 40 0.99 -15.99 -1.23
CA PHE A 40 0.03 -16.27 -2.29
C PHE A 40 0.42 -15.55 -3.59
N VAL A 41 0.68 -14.24 -3.50
CA VAL A 41 1.02 -13.41 -4.66
C VAL A 41 2.37 -13.79 -5.27
N ASN A 42 3.34 -14.18 -4.44
CA ASN A 42 4.62 -14.71 -4.94
C ASN A 42 4.42 -16.03 -5.73
N GLY A 43 3.47 -16.87 -5.31
CA GLY A 43 3.05 -18.06 -6.06
C GLY A 43 2.44 -17.71 -7.42
N ILE A 44 1.57 -16.70 -7.48
CA ILE A 44 1.00 -16.19 -8.74
C ILE A 44 2.09 -15.64 -9.66
N ALA A 45 3.06 -14.90 -9.12
CA ALA A 45 4.20 -14.41 -9.88
C ALA A 45 5.04 -15.56 -10.47
N ALA A 46 5.26 -16.63 -9.71
CA ALA A 46 5.96 -17.83 -10.18
C ALA A 46 5.19 -18.54 -11.31
N MET A 47 3.87 -18.69 -11.17
CA MET A 47 3.01 -19.22 -12.23
C MET A 47 3.11 -18.37 -13.52
N SER A 48 3.05 -17.04 -13.40
CA SER A 48 3.19 -16.14 -14.55
C SER A 48 4.57 -16.28 -15.21
N ALA A 49 5.62 -16.43 -14.42
CA ALA A 49 6.99 -16.58 -14.92
C ALA A 49 7.22 -17.87 -15.74
N SER A 50 6.37 -18.89 -15.60
CA SER A 50 6.43 -20.11 -16.39
C SER A 50 6.16 -19.90 -17.90
N GLY A 51 5.52 -18.78 -18.25
CA GLY A 51 5.12 -18.47 -19.63
C GLY A 51 3.83 -19.16 -20.11
N HIS A 52 3.26 -20.09 -19.33
CA HIS A 52 2.02 -20.78 -19.69
C HIS A 52 0.78 -19.87 -19.74
N TYR A 53 0.85 -18.70 -19.09
CA TYR A 53 -0.27 -17.77 -18.95
C TYR A 53 -0.11 -16.49 -19.80
N GLY A 54 0.82 -16.48 -20.75
CA GLY A 54 1.10 -15.33 -21.61
C GLY A 54 2.49 -14.72 -21.33
N GLU A 55 2.81 -13.65 -22.07
CA GLU A 55 4.14 -13.01 -22.02
C GLU A 55 4.29 -12.01 -20.87
N ALA A 56 3.18 -11.41 -20.42
CA ALA A 56 3.19 -10.43 -19.35
C ALA A 56 3.66 -11.07 -18.03
N ARG A 57 4.50 -10.37 -17.29
CA ARG A 57 4.97 -10.77 -15.95
C ARG A 57 4.06 -10.19 -14.89
N VAL A 58 3.08 -10.97 -14.46
CA VAL A 58 2.12 -10.61 -13.42
C VAL A 58 2.81 -10.63 -12.05
N CYS A 59 2.49 -9.63 -11.21
CA CYS A 59 3.05 -9.47 -9.86
C CYS A 59 4.58 -9.43 -9.83
N SER A 60 5.21 -8.73 -10.79
CA SER A 60 6.66 -8.53 -10.83
C SER A 60 7.19 -7.74 -9.63
N GLY A 61 6.37 -6.87 -9.06
CA GLY A 61 6.58 -6.22 -7.76
C GLY A 61 5.40 -6.52 -6.85
N ILE A 62 5.64 -6.54 -5.56
CA ILE A 62 4.63 -6.76 -4.51
C ILE A 62 4.72 -5.62 -3.51
N VAL A 63 3.62 -4.91 -3.34
CA VAL A 63 3.37 -3.97 -2.25
C VAL A 63 2.40 -4.66 -1.29
N GLY A 64 2.87 -5.00 -0.11
CA GLY A 64 2.07 -5.70 0.90
C GLY A 64 1.55 -4.75 1.97
N TYR A 65 1.01 -5.32 3.05
CA TYR A 65 0.59 -4.58 4.24
C TYR A 65 1.47 -4.90 5.45
N ALA A 66 1.84 -3.86 6.19
CA ALA A 66 2.39 -3.97 7.53
C ALA A 66 1.88 -2.80 8.38
N ASP A 67 1.54 -3.08 9.64
CA ASP A 67 1.03 -2.06 10.56
C ASP A 67 2.18 -1.20 11.10
N LEU A 68 2.36 0.00 10.54
CA LEU A 68 3.42 0.94 10.97
C LEU A 68 3.20 1.46 12.39
N THR A 69 1.99 1.34 12.97
CA THR A 69 1.75 1.72 14.37
C THR A 69 2.41 0.79 15.39
N LEU A 70 2.97 -0.32 14.94
CA LEU A 70 3.85 -1.17 15.75
C LEU A 70 5.18 -0.48 16.12
N GLY A 71 5.47 0.69 15.53
CA GLY A 71 6.73 1.37 15.73
C GLY A 71 7.90 0.55 15.18
N HIS A 72 9.05 0.56 15.84
CA HIS A 72 10.22 -0.19 15.36
C HIS A 72 10.02 -1.71 15.27
N GLU A 73 9.05 -2.25 16.00
CA GLU A 73 8.74 -3.69 15.95
C GLU A 73 8.25 -4.15 14.56
N VAL A 74 7.69 -3.24 13.75
CA VAL A 74 7.30 -3.56 12.39
C VAL A 74 8.47 -4.06 11.53
N GLY A 75 9.70 -3.70 11.90
CA GLY A 75 10.91 -4.18 11.22
C GLY A 75 10.98 -5.69 11.10
N VAL A 76 10.54 -6.42 12.13
CA VAL A 76 10.47 -7.89 12.09
C VAL A 76 9.47 -8.37 11.03
N VAL A 77 8.31 -7.72 10.92
CA VAL A 77 7.28 -8.06 9.91
C VAL A 77 7.82 -7.81 8.50
N LEU A 78 8.46 -6.66 8.28
CA LEU A 78 9.07 -6.29 7.01
C LEU A 78 10.17 -7.28 6.59
N ASP A 79 11.01 -7.72 7.54
CA ASP A 79 12.04 -8.73 7.30
C ASP A 79 11.44 -10.09 6.91
N HIS A 80 10.28 -10.44 7.46
CA HIS A 80 9.54 -11.63 7.05
C HIS A 80 9.04 -11.51 5.61
N HIS A 81 8.44 -10.38 5.22
CA HIS A 81 8.02 -10.15 3.84
C HIS A 81 9.19 -10.27 2.84
N LEU A 82 10.32 -9.65 3.15
CA LEU A 82 11.53 -9.70 2.32
C LEU A 82 12.09 -11.11 2.16
N ARG A 83 12.03 -11.93 3.22
CA ARG A 83 12.42 -13.35 3.13
C ARG A 83 11.49 -14.21 2.28
N LEU A 84 10.20 -13.86 2.23
CA LEU A 84 9.20 -14.59 1.44
C LEU A 84 9.32 -14.31 -0.07
N SER A 85 9.74 -13.11 -0.46
CA SER A 85 9.81 -12.76 -1.87
C SER A 85 10.79 -11.61 -2.15
N GLU A 86 11.72 -11.83 -3.07
CA GLU A 86 12.57 -10.76 -3.64
C GLU A 86 11.76 -9.71 -4.42
N ARG A 87 10.51 -10.03 -4.76
CA ARG A 87 9.57 -9.13 -5.42
C ARG A 87 8.90 -8.15 -4.47
N PHE A 88 9.05 -8.33 -3.16
CA PHE A 88 8.52 -7.40 -2.17
C PHE A 88 9.29 -6.08 -2.23
N LYS A 89 8.60 -4.98 -2.53
CA LYS A 89 9.20 -3.67 -2.82
C LYS A 89 8.71 -2.55 -1.91
N GLY A 90 7.61 -2.73 -1.24
CA GLY A 90 7.02 -1.69 -0.40
C GLY A 90 5.81 -2.17 0.37
N ILE A 91 5.23 -1.25 1.10
CA ILE A 91 3.99 -1.47 1.82
C ILE A 91 2.99 -0.36 1.53
N ARG A 92 1.70 -0.72 1.64
CA ARG A 92 0.61 0.24 1.76
C ARG A 92 -0.04 0.08 3.12
N HIS A 93 -0.01 1.15 3.92
CA HIS A 93 -0.83 1.29 5.11
C HIS A 93 -1.81 2.42 4.83
N ALA A 94 -3.04 2.07 4.46
CA ALA A 94 -4.05 3.05 4.09
C ALA A 94 -4.37 3.98 5.27
N VAL A 95 -4.24 5.29 5.06
CA VAL A 95 -4.39 6.31 6.11
C VAL A 95 -5.56 7.26 5.85
N GLY A 96 -6.40 6.94 4.86
CA GLY A 96 -7.55 7.76 4.46
C GLY A 96 -8.55 7.96 5.61
N TRP A 97 -8.59 9.18 6.13
CA TRP A 97 -9.46 9.62 7.21
C TRP A 97 -10.10 10.97 6.88
N ASP A 98 -11.35 11.15 7.26
CA ASP A 98 -12.04 12.43 7.21
C ASP A 98 -12.96 12.59 8.43
N ARG A 99 -13.08 13.82 8.92
CA ARG A 99 -13.96 14.15 10.07
C ARG A 99 -15.44 14.02 9.77
N SER A 100 -15.82 14.09 8.49
CA SER A 100 -17.22 14.03 8.09
C SER A 100 -17.72 12.56 8.11
N PRO A 101 -18.82 12.28 8.80
CA PRO A 101 -19.42 10.94 8.79
C PRO A 101 -19.96 10.52 7.40
N ALA A 102 -20.08 11.48 6.46
CA ALA A 102 -20.44 11.19 5.07
C ALA A 102 -19.28 10.59 4.26
N ILE A 103 -18.05 10.65 4.78
CA ILE A 103 -16.86 10.06 4.17
C ILE A 103 -16.46 8.83 4.98
N ARG A 104 -16.43 7.67 4.30
CA ARG A 104 -15.97 6.44 4.94
C ARG A 104 -14.44 6.47 5.08
N ASN A 105 -13.94 6.21 6.27
CA ASN A 105 -12.51 5.98 6.49
C ASN A 105 -12.02 4.74 5.74
N SER A 106 -10.71 4.67 5.47
CA SER A 106 -10.11 3.49 4.87
C SER A 106 -10.30 2.23 5.75
N HIS A 107 -10.09 1.06 5.15
CA HIS A 107 -10.33 -0.24 5.82
C HIS A 107 -9.47 -0.47 7.06
N THR A 108 -8.35 0.22 7.18
CA THR A 108 -7.48 0.22 8.37
C THR A 108 -8.06 0.98 9.56
N ASN A 109 -9.16 1.74 9.32
CA ASN A 109 -9.80 2.62 10.30
C ASN A 109 -8.80 3.52 11.05
N PRO A 110 -8.00 4.33 10.32
CA PRO A 110 -6.94 5.14 10.90
C PRO A 110 -7.52 6.20 11.86
N SER A 111 -6.72 6.62 12.82
CA SER A 111 -7.00 7.80 13.63
C SER A 111 -6.79 9.08 12.82
N GLU A 112 -7.40 10.16 13.28
CA GLU A 112 -7.07 11.50 12.79
C GLU A 112 -5.54 11.73 12.92
N ARG A 113 -4.92 12.29 11.88
CA ARG A 113 -3.50 12.65 11.84
C ARG A 113 -2.54 11.47 12.07
N LEU A 114 -2.91 10.27 11.61
CA LEU A 114 -2.06 9.08 11.73
C LEU A 114 -0.65 9.28 11.15
N LEU A 115 -0.50 10.05 10.06
CA LEU A 115 0.79 10.36 9.44
C LEU A 115 1.74 11.18 10.35
N SER A 116 1.20 11.77 11.43
CA SER A 116 1.97 12.51 12.44
C SER A 116 2.10 11.77 13.77
N ASP A 117 1.52 10.57 13.89
CA ASP A 117 1.61 9.74 15.10
C ASP A 117 3.04 9.24 15.32
N GLU A 118 3.55 9.37 16.54
CA GLU A 118 4.95 9.00 16.84
C GLU A 118 5.27 7.52 16.62
N ARG A 119 4.31 6.62 16.89
CA ARG A 119 4.51 5.19 16.66
C ARG A 119 4.53 4.89 15.17
N PHE A 120 3.60 5.51 14.41
CA PHE A 120 3.61 5.42 12.96
C PHE A 120 4.92 5.92 12.36
N LEU A 121 5.42 7.09 12.80
CA LEU A 121 6.69 7.66 12.33
C LEU A 121 7.89 6.77 12.65
N LYS A 122 7.92 6.13 13.83
CA LYS A 122 8.93 5.13 14.18
C LYS A 122 8.85 3.91 13.25
N GLY A 123 7.66 3.43 12.94
CA GLY A 123 7.45 2.33 12.00
C GLY A 123 7.83 2.72 10.58
N PHE A 124 7.48 3.93 10.14
CA PHE A 124 7.84 4.45 8.83
C PHE A 124 9.36 4.52 8.62
N SER A 125 10.12 4.88 9.66
CA SER A 125 11.58 4.90 9.60
C SER A 125 12.23 3.54 9.33
N GLU A 126 11.51 2.43 9.52
CA GLU A 126 11.99 1.08 9.23
C GLU A 126 11.98 0.73 7.74
N LEU A 127 11.22 1.50 6.92
CA LEU A 127 11.12 1.28 5.48
C LEU A 127 12.42 1.59 4.75
N ASN A 128 13.00 2.78 4.98
CA ASN A 128 14.24 3.18 4.33
C ASN A 128 15.41 2.23 4.65
N LYS A 129 15.51 1.76 5.89
CA LYS A 129 16.54 0.78 6.32
C LYS A 129 16.53 -0.50 5.48
N ARG A 130 15.39 -0.79 4.82
CA ARG A 130 15.15 -2.00 4.02
C ARG A 130 14.98 -1.70 2.53
N GLY A 131 15.12 -0.45 2.13
CA GLY A 131 14.91 -0.02 0.75
C GLY A 131 13.48 -0.22 0.25
N LEU A 132 12.49 -0.09 1.15
CA LEU A 132 11.07 -0.27 0.84
C LEU A 132 10.37 1.05 0.59
N SER A 133 9.44 1.06 -0.39
CA SER A 133 8.55 2.19 -0.65
C SER A 133 7.33 2.20 0.28
N PHE A 134 6.70 3.35 0.36
CA PHE A 134 5.40 3.56 0.99
C PHE A 134 4.37 4.03 -0.02
N ASP A 135 3.32 3.25 -0.23
CA ASP A 135 2.19 3.63 -1.06
C ASP A 135 1.18 4.40 -0.19
N ALA A 136 1.03 5.68 -0.48
CA ALA A 136 0.22 6.62 0.31
C ALA A 136 -1.23 6.64 -0.17
N TRP A 137 -2.08 5.76 0.37
CA TRP A 137 -3.52 5.81 0.17
C TRP A 137 -4.18 6.68 1.23
N LEU A 138 -4.57 7.90 0.84
CA LEU A 138 -5.13 8.93 1.71
C LEU A 138 -6.22 9.72 0.98
N TYR A 139 -6.84 10.67 1.67
CA TYR A 139 -7.73 11.65 1.06
C TYR A 139 -7.04 13.01 0.89
N HIS A 140 -7.42 13.78 -0.14
CA HIS A 140 -6.78 15.05 -0.49
C HIS A 140 -6.63 16.05 0.67
N PRO A 141 -7.52 16.14 1.70
CA PRO A 141 -7.28 17.03 2.83
C PRO A 141 -6.02 16.70 3.65
N GLN A 142 -5.54 15.44 3.55
CA GLN A 142 -4.37 14.95 4.26
C GLN A 142 -3.04 15.20 3.50
N LEU A 143 -3.07 15.76 2.28
CA LEU A 143 -1.86 15.99 1.48
C LEU A 143 -0.79 16.81 2.21
N LYS A 144 -1.19 17.78 3.04
CA LYS A 144 -0.23 18.58 3.84
C LYS A 144 0.51 17.71 4.87
N GLU A 145 -0.16 16.70 5.44
CA GLU A 145 0.48 15.77 6.36
C GLU A 145 1.46 14.85 5.61
N LEU A 146 1.12 14.43 4.39
CA LEU A 146 2.00 13.63 3.55
C LEU A 146 3.25 14.43 3.14
N ILE A 147 3.11 15.72 2.82
CA ILE A 147 4.26 16.59 2.53
C ILE A 147 5.19 16.64 3.73
N ALA A 148 4.65 16.88 4.94
CA ALA A 148 5.46 16.90 6.15
C ALA A 148 6.15 15.57 6.45
N LEU A 149 5.50 14.44 6.12
CA LEU A 149 6.12 13.11 6.19
C LEU A 149 7.27 12.97 5.20
N ALA A 150 7.08 13.40 3.94
CA ALA A 150 8.10 13.35 2.90
C ALA A 150 9.31 14.22 3.25
N ASP A 151 9.09 15.45 3.73
CA ASP A 151 10.16 16.36 4.19
C ASP A 151 10.96 15.76 5.36
N ARG A 152 10.31 14.95 6.20
CA ARG A 152 10.96 14.30 7.34
C ARG A 152 11.77 13.06 6.96
N PHE A 153 11.39 12.36 5.89
CA PHE A 153 11.95 11.09 5.45
C PHE A 153 12.34 11.13 3.97
N GLU A 154 13.21 12.07 3.61
CA GLU A 154 13.63 12.37 2.23
C GLU A 154 14.21 11.17 1.49
N ASP A 155 14.80 10.21 2.21
CA ASP A 155 15.37 8.99 1.62
C ASP A 155 14.35 7.86 1.42
N THR A 156 13.09 8.03 1.80
CA THR A 156 12.06 7.00 1.62
C THR A 156 11.22 7.31 0.38
N THR A 157 11.16 6.38 -0.56
CA THR A 157 10.28 6.51 -1.73
C THR A 157 8.81 6.47 -1.30
N ILE A 158 8.08 7.54 -1.58
CA ILE A 158 6.62 7.64 -1.37
C ILE A 158 5.92 7.64 -2.72
N ILE A 159 4.91 6.79 -2.87
CA ILE A 159 4.06 6.69 -4.07
C ILE A 159 2.70 7.24 -3.69
N LEU A 160 2.26 8.31 -4.36
CA LEU A 160 0.95 8.92 -4.12
C LEU A 160 -0.13 8.15 -4.88
N ASP A 161 -0.92 7.38 -4.16
CA ASP A 161 -2.03 6.60 -4.73
C ASP A 161 -3.19 7.51 -5.19
N HIS A 162 -3.83 7.11 -6.29
CA HIS A 162 -5.11 7.70 -6.75
C HIS A 162 -5.11 9.23 -6.79
N PHE A 163 -4.01 9.86 -7.23
CA PHE A 163 -3.88 11.33 -7.29
C PHE A 163 -4.14 12.05 -5.95
N GLY A 164 -3.83 11.40 -4.83
CA GLY A 164 -4.07 11.96 -3.49
C GLY A 164 -5.53 11.87 -3.03
N GLY A 165 -6.30 10.93 -3.58
CA GLY A 165 -7.65 10.62 -3.12
C GLY A 165 -8.63 11.79 -3.13
N PRO A 166 -8.84 12.47 -4.28
CA PRO A 166 -9.73 13.63 -4.34
C PRO A 166 -11.17 13.22 -4.04
N LEU A 167 -11.78 13.87 -3.04
CA LEU A 167 -13.15 13.61 -2.62
C LEU A 167 -14.11 14.55 -3.38
N GLY A 168 -15.19 13.97 -3.93
CA GLY A 168 -16.26 14.69 -4.62
C GLY A 168 -17.65 14.43 -4.04
N ILE A 169 -17.74 14.00 -2.77
CA ILE A 169 -18.99 13.67 -2.07
C ILE A 169 -19.03 14.34 -0.69
N GLY A 170 -20.19 14.29 -0.03
CA GLY A 170 -20.37 14.89 1.30
C GLY A 170 -20.01 16.38 1.29
N PRO A 171 -19.19 16.87 2.22
CA PRO A 171 -18.84 18.30 2.28
C PRO A 171 -18.04 18.80 1.05
N TYR A 172 -17.60 17.90 0.18
CA TYR A 172 -16.78 18.20 -1.02
C TYR A 172 -17.57 18.15 -2.32
N ALA A 173 -18.88 17.86 -2.30
CA ALA A 173 -19.71 17.66 -3.50
C ALA A 173 -19.70 18.86 -4.45
N ASP A 174 -19.71 20.08 -3.92
CA ASP A 174 -19.75 21.32 -4.70
C ASP A 174 -18.37 22.01 -4.84
N GLN A 175 -17.30 21.35 -4.41
CA GLN A 175 -15.94 21.91 -4.41
C GLN A 175 -15.05 21.32 -5.52
N ARG A 176 -15.64 20.65 -6.49
CA ARG A 176 -14.88 19.90 -7.51
C ARG A 176 -13.82 20.76 -8.22
N SER A 177 -14.18 22.00 -8.64
CA SER A 177 -13.24 22.91 -9.33
C SER A 177 -12.10 23.45 -8.44
N ALA A 178 -12.23 23.34 -7.11
CA ALA A 178 -11.18 23.75 -6.18
C ALA A 178 -10.26 22.55 -5.78
N ILE A 179 -10.73 21.33 -6.00
CA ILE A 179 -10.01 20.10 -5.63
C ILE A 179 -9.22 19.57 -6.85
N PHE A 180 -9.74 19.78 -8.06
CA PHE A 180 -9.15 19.40 -9.34
C PHE A 180 -8.64 20.61 -10.12
#